data_f71183985b7da02c5b982024a00b77bc
#
_entry.id   f71183985b7da02c5b982024a00b77bc
#
_cell.length_a   1.000
_cell.length_b   1.000
_cell.length_c   1.000
_cell.angle_alpha   90.00
_cell.angle_beta   90.00
_cell.angle_gamma   90.00
#
_symmetry.space_group_name_H-M   'P 1'
#
loop_
_entity.id
_entity.type
_entity.pdbx_description
1 polymer ?
#
loop_
_entity_poly.entity_id
_entity_poly.type
_entity_poly.pdbx_seq_one_letter_code
_entity_poly.pdbx_strand_id
1 'polypeptide(L)'
;MTFRVKFSEQGGSFRARFGETHNISDGGYERGYAKGYAEGRDIWNYVRSIAGAFQNNTFPAGTNLVLNVPNLILSVNDGNLNYTFRSTTGLESITLKCTTRGVAMHAHGAFSRCSDLKFLDLSEFNTTFGPSTDVFYSCTSLEEIRGEIENTTTNWTLWFASCVKLREVRFKANSIKGAFTISQSPLLSAESVQSIVDGLADMTGGTSYKLDLHADVKAKLTEEQLATIAAKNWTMG
;
A
#
# COMPACT_ATOMS: atom_id res chain seq x y z
N MET A 1 -21.59 -10.10 3.22
CA MET A 1 -21.15 -10.24 4.62
C MET A 1 -20.96 -8.87 5.24
N THR A 2 -21.37 -8.63 6.48
CA THR A 2 -21.30 -7.31 7.12
C THR A 2 -20.44 -7.40 8.37
N PHE A 3 -19.33 -6.65 8.42
CA PHE A 3 -18.48 -6.54 9.60
C PHE A 3 -18.74 -5.23 10.31
N ARG A 4 -18.54 -5.23 11.63
CA ARG A 4 -18.62 -4.05 12.46
C ARG A 4 -17.21 -3.64 12.84
N VAL A 5 -16.73 -2.51 12.34
CA VAL A 5 -15.47 -1.90 12.74
C VAL A 5 -15.76 -0.93 13.88
N LYS A 6 -15.10 -1.07 15.03
CA LYS A 6 -15.19 -0.09 16.12
C LYS A 6 -14.11 0.97 15.94
N PHE A 7 -14.48 2.23 16.02
CA PHE A 7 -13.56 3.37 16.05
C PHE A 7 -13.23 3.76 17.48
N SER A 8 -11.95 4.06 17.75
CA SER A 8 -11.43 4.28 19.08
C SER A 8 -11.66 5.66 19.54
N GLU A 9 -12.52 6.49 19.39
CA GLU A 9 -12.71 7.75 20.18
C GLU A 9 -14.05 8.46 20.05
N GLN A 10 -14.89 8.12 19.08
CA GLN A 10 -16.20 8.78 18.94
C GLN A 10 -17.40 7.82 18.87
N GLY A 11 -17.26 6.59 19.30
CA GLY A 11 -18.41 5.67 19.47
C GLY A 11 -19.15 5.28 18.17
N GLY A 12 -18.63 5.60 17.01
CA GLY A 12 -19.19 5.23 15.71
C GLY A 12 -18.94 3.75 15.38
N SER A 13 -19.89 3.10 14.74
CA SER A 13 -19.71 1.78 14.15
C SER A 13 -19.99 1.83 12.67
N PHE A 14 -19.11 1.28 11.87
CA PHE A 14 -19.24 1.17 10.42
C PHE A 14 -19.50 -0.28 10.02
N ARG A 15 -20.32 -0.49 9.00
CA ARG A 15 -20.55 -1.81 8.42
C ARG A 15 -19.87 -1.87 7.04
N ALA A 16 -18.77 -2.58 6.92
CA ALA A 16 -18.21 -2.88 5.62
C ALA A 16 -18.91 -4.10 5.02
N ARG A 17 -19.29 -4.01 3.75
CA ARG A 17 -19.69 -5.17 2.96
C ARG A 17 -18.48 -5.62 2.17
N PHE A 18 -17.99 -6.81 2.44
CA PHE A 18 -17.03 -7.45 1.57
C PHE A 18 -17.81 -8.02 0.39
N GLY A 19 -17.45 -7.60 -0.84
CA GLY A 19 -18.08 -8.11 -2.03
C GLY A 19 -17.94 -9.63 -2.10
N GLU A 20 -19.00 -10.30 -2.53
CA GLU A 20 -18.92 -11.71 -2.89
C GLU A 20 -17.95 -11.82 -4.06
N THR A 21 -16.77 -12.37 -3.84
CA THR A 21 -15.89 -12.77 -4.93
C THR A 21 -16.59 -13.92 -5.65
N HIS A 22 -17.00 -13.68 -6.87
CA HIS A 22 -17.64 -14.66 -7.74
C HIS A 22 -16.71 -15.86 -7.93
N ASN A 23 -17.28 -17.05 -7.76
CA ASN A 23 -16.75 -18.37 -8.03
C ASN A 23 -15.76 -18.96 -7.02
N ILE A 24 -16.29 -19.33 -5.85
CA ILE A 24 -15.78 -20.53 -5.20
C ILE A 24 -16.82 -21.64 -5.44
N SER A 25 -16.50 -22.51 -6.36
CA SER A 25 -17.36 -23.63 -6.80
C SER A 25 -17.50 -24.76 -5.79
N ASP A 26 -17.01 -24.58 -4.57
CA ASP A 26 -17.21 -25.54 -3.49
C ASP A 26 -17.78 -24.89 -2.24
N GLY A 27 -19.00 -25.22 -1.88
CA GLY A 27 -19.70 -24.77 -0.68
C GLY A 27 -19.01 -25.12 0.65
N GLY A 28 -17.74 -25.50 0.62
CA GLY A 28 -16.94 -25.82 1.82
C GLY A 28 -16.50 -24.59 2.59
N TYR A 29 -16.27 -23.49 1.88
CA TYR A 29 -15.78 -22.23 2.47
C TYR A 29 -16.87 -21.50 3.27
N GLU A 30 -18.07 -21.38 2.72
CA GLU A 30 -19.19 -20.75 3.44
C GLU A 30 -19.60 -21.51 4.68
N ARG A 31 -19.55 -22.85 4.62
CA ARG A 31 -19.85 -23.70 5.78
C ARG A 31 -18.80 -23.59 6.89
N GLY A 32 -17.53 -23.53 6.53
CA GLY A 32 -16.44 -23.32 7.50
C GLY A 32 -16.51 -21.96 8.15
N TYR A 33 -16.91 -20.95 7.38
CA TYR A 33 -17.05 -19.58 7.81
C TYR A 33 -18.23 -19.39 8.78
N ALA A 34 -19.41 -19.89 8.42
CA ALA A 34 -20.60 -19.84 9.26
C ALA A 34 -20.39 -20.62 10.57
N LYS A 35 -19.72 -21.76 10.50
CA LYS A 35 -19.37 -22.56 11.68
C LYS A 35 -18.36 -21.86 12.59
N GLY A 36 -17.34 -21.21 12.03
CA GLY A 36 -16.36 -20.42 12.82
C GLY A 36 -17.00 -19.26 13.58
N TYR A 37 -17.97 -18.60 12.98
CA TYR A 37 -18.73 -17.52 13.63
C TYR A 37 -19.62 -18.04 14.77
N ALA A 38 -20.33 -19.13 14.53
CA ALA A 38 -21.20 -19.77 15.54
C ALA A 38 -20.41 -20.29 16.75
N GLU A 39 -19.16 -20.68 16.56
CA GLU A 39 -18.29 -21.20 17.62
C GLU A 39 -17.43 -20.11 18.29
N GLY A 40 -17.66 -18.81 17.97
CA GLY A 40 -16.93 -17.67 18.55
C GLY A 40 -15.45 -17.64 18.18
N ARG A 41 -15.00 -18.41 17.20
CA ARG A 41 -13.62 -18.37 16.72
C ARG A 41 -13.34 -17.08 15.94
N ASP A 42 -12.12 -16.59 16.06
CA ASP A 42 -11.67 -15.41 15.33
C ASP A 42 -11.74 -15.66 13.82
N ILE A 43 -12.76 -15.09 13.20
CA ILE A 43 -13.03 -15.26 11.76
C ILE A 43 -11.93 -14.66 10.88
N TRP A 44 -11.11 -13.75 11.41
CA TRP A 44 -10.01 -13.15 10.70
C TRP A 44 -8.91 -14.16 10.33
N ASN A 45 -8.85 -15.29 11.01
CA ASN A 45 -7.93 -16.37 10.67
C ASN A 45 -8.17 -16.99 9.30
N TYR A 46 -9.28 -16.69 8.64
CA TYR A 46 -9.71 -17.31 7.39
C TYR A 46 -10.04 -16.31 6.29
N VAL A 47 -9.76 -15.02 6.47
CA VAL A 47 -10.00 -14.02 5.43
C VAL A 47 -8.96 -14.18 4.33
N ARG A 48 -9.39 -14.46 3.12
CA ARG A 48 -8.51 -14.60 1.95
C ARG A 48 -8.31 -13.29 1.18
N SER A 49 -9.27 -12.37 1.23
CA SER A 49 -9.20 -11.09 0.53
C SER A 49 -10.07 -10.05 1.20
N ILE A 50 -9.59 -8.81 1.22
CA ILE A 50 -10.35 -7.62 1.59
C ILE A 50 -10.49 -6.66 0.41
N ALA A 51 -10.29 -7.16 -0.82
CA ALA A 51 -10.40 -6.37 -2.04
C ALA A 51 -11.74 -5.64 -2.12
N GLY A 52 -11.70 -4.33 -2.40
CA GLY A 52 -12.87 -3.47 -2.53
C GLY A 52 -13.70 -3.26 -1.25
N ALA A 53 -13.25 -3.74 -0.09
CA ALA A 53 -14.05 -3.74 1.14
C ALA A 53 -14.57 -2.35 1.55
N PHE A 54 -13.78 -1.31 1.32
CA PHE A 54 -14.10 0.08 1.65
C PHE A 54 -14.16 0.99 0.41
N GLN A 55 -14.17 0.42 -0.78
CA GLN A 55 -14.17 1.18 -2.03
C GLN A 55 -15.38 2.12 -2.10
N ASN A 56 -15.16 3.39 -2.49
CA ASN A 56 -16.17 4.44 -2.63
C ASN A 56 -16.95 4.74 -1.34
N ASN A 57 -16.45 4.36 -0.17
CA ASN A 57 -17.11 4.67 1.09
C ASN A 57 -16.77 6.09 1.56
N THR A 58 -17.70 6.67 2.31
CA THR A 58 -17.53 7.94 3.00
C THR A 58 -17.54 7.71 4.50
N PHE A 59 -16.48 8.14 5.15
CA PHE A 59 -16.34 8.15 6.61
C PHE A 59 -16.58 9.57 7.15
N PRO A 60 -16.88 9.74 8.43
CA PRO A 60 -16.82 11.05 9.06
C PRO A 60 -15.42 11.68 8.84
N ALA A 61 -15.39 13.00 8.62
CA ALA A 61 -14.12 13.70 8.43
C ALA A 61 -13.19 13.52 9.65
N GLY A 62 -11.90 13.30 9.40
CA GLY A 62 -10.91 13.07 10.45
C GLY A 62 -10.91 11.65 11.04
N THR A 63 -11.56 10.68 10.37
CA THR A 63 -11.60 9.30 10.86
C THR A 63 -10.21 8.66 10.79
N ASN A 64 -9.82 8.03 11.91
CA ASN A 64 -8.64 7.20 12.04
C ASN A 64 -9.06 5.73 12.05
N LEU A 65 -8.66 4.98 11.03
CA LEU A 65 -9.03 3.57 10.86
C LEU A 65 -7.86 2.66 11.20
N VAL A 66 -8.08 1.72 12.11
CA VAL A 66 -7.16 0.60 12.34
C VAL A 66 -7.77 -0.68 11.78
N LEU A 67 -7.12 -1.25 10.78
CA LEU A 67 -7.51 -2.52 10.18
C LEU A 67 -6.48 -3.58 10.56
N ASN A 68 -6.91 -4.48 11.43
CA ASN A 68 -6.09 -5.61 11.86
C ASN A 68 -6.58 -6.89 11.16
N VAL A 69 -5.76 -7.44 10.27
CA VAL A 69 -6.06 -8.67 9.50
C VAL A 69 -4.91 -9.66 9.70
N PRO A 70 -4.74 -10.19 10.93
CA PRO A 70 -3.73 -11.19 11.19
C PRO A 70 -4.06 -12.45 10.39
N ASN A 71 -3.08 -13.11 9.82
CA ASN A 71 -3.29 -14.36 9.07
C ASN A 71 -4.17 -14.22 7.80
N LEU A 72 -4.06 -13.11 7.08
CA LEU A 72 -4.63 -13.03 5.73
C LEU A 72 -3.96 -14.12 4.88
N ILE A 73 -4.71 -15.17 4.56
CA ILE A 73 -4.21 -16.29 3.75
C ILE A 73 -4.34 -15.90 2.29
N LEU A 74 -3.20 -15.72 1.63
CA LEU A 74 -3.15 -15.38 0.23
C LEU A 74 -3.12 -16.64 -0.64
N SER A 75 -4.01 -16.73 -1.59
CA SER A 75 -3.80 -17.56 -2.77
C SER A 75 -3.13 -16.70 -3.85
N VAL A 76 -2.31 -17.31 -4.68
CA VAL A 76 -1.44 -16.64 -5.68
C VAL A 76 -2.22 -15.79 -6.69
N ASN A 77 -3.54 -15.94 -6.76
CA ASN A 77 -4.42 -15.27 -7.73
C ASN A 77 -5.48 -14.35 -7.11
N ASP A 78 -5.53 -14.23 -5.80
CA ASP A 78 -6.55 -13.41 -5.14
C ASP A 78 -5.97 -12.02 -4.86
N GLY A 79 -6.43 -11.01 -5.56
CA GLY A 79 -6.05 -9.61 -5.35
C GLY A 79 -6.50 -9.09 -3.99
N ASN A 80 -5.71 -9.30 -2.99
CA ASN A 80 -6.09 -9.25 -1.58
C ASN A 80 -6.39 -7.85 -1.05
N LEU A 81 -5.67 -6.83 -1.54
CA LEU A 81 -5.90 -5.42 -1.24
C LEU A 81 -6.39 -4.63 -2.45
N ASN A 82 -6.69 -5.27 -3.58
CA ASN A 82 -7.09 -4.55 -4.78
C ASN A 82 -8.30 -3.66 -4.47
N TYR A 83 -8.14 -2.35 -4.73
CA TYR A 83 -9.19 -1.34 -4.57
C TYR A 83 -9.79 -1.24 -3.16
N THR A 84 -9.16 -1.78 -2.14
CA THR A 84 -9.72 -1.88 -0.77
C THR A 84 -10.24 -0.55 -0.26
N PHE A 85 -9.48 0.53 -0.40
CA PHE A 85 -9.83 1.87 0.04
C PHE A 85 -10.04 2.85 -1.12
N ARG A 86 -10.06 2.37 -2.36
CA ARG A 86 -10.14 3.26 -3.53
C ARG A 86 -11.30 4.24 -3.43
N SER A 87 -11.00 5.53 -3.67
CA SER A 87 -11.99 6.62 -3.61
C SER A 87 -12.75 6.73 -2.28
N THR A 88 -12.11 6.31 -1.19
CA THR A 88 -12.65 6.49 0.17
C THR A 88 -12.38 7.92 0.64
N THR A 89 -13.38 8.56 1.21
CA THR A 89 -13.28 9.93 1.76
C THR A 89 -13.48 9.95 3.27
N GLY A 90 -13.03 11.04 3.93
CA GLY A 90 -13.16 11.25 5.37
C GLY A 90 -12.12 10.53 6.21
N LEU A 91 -11.36 9.57 5.65
CA LEU A 91 -10.25 8.93 6.37
C LEU A 91 -9.04 9.87 6.44
N GLU A 92 -8.63 10.25 7.64
CA GLU A 92 -7.41 11.01 7.88
C GLU A 92 -6.20 10.10 8.03
N SER A 93 -6.37 8.95 8.70
CA SER A 93 -5.31 7.96 8.80
C SER A 93 -5.83 6.53 8.65
N ILE A 94 -4.94 5.66 8.17
CA ILE A 94 -5.14 4.21 8.12
C ILE A 94 -3.91 3.54 8.75
N THR A 95 -4.14 2.68 9.75
CA THR A 95 -3.14 1.73 10.23
C THR A 95 -3.52 0.34 9.73
N LEU A 96 -2.65 -0.27 8.94
CA LEU A 96 -2.87 -1.60 8.40
C LEU A 96 -1.92 -2.60 9.05
N LYS A 97 -2.50 -3.52 9.83
CA LYS A 97 -1.78 -4.63 10.47
C LYS A 97 -2.10 -5.92 9.73
N CYS A 98 -1.12 -6.47 9.06
CA CYS A 98 -1.32 -7.68 8.27
C CYS A 98 -0.04 -8.51 8.26
N THR A 99 -0.19 -9.81 8.48
CA THR A 99 0.89 -10.77 8.33
C THR A 99 0.48 -11.79 7.29
N THR A 100 1.19 -11.86 6.19
CA THR A 100 0.94 -12.85 5.15
C THR A 100 1.98 -13.96 5.24
N ARG A 101 1.57 -15.16 4.89
CA ARG A 101 2.48 -16.31 4.87
C ARG A 101 3.02 -16.52 3.45
N GLY A 102 4.16 -15.90 3.16
CA GLY A 102 5.03 -16.30 2.04
C GLY A 102 4.61 -15.90 0.63
N VAL A 103 3.61 -15.04 0.44
CA VAL A 103 3.19 -14.57 -0.87
C VAL A 103 3.09 -13.05 -0.91
N ALA A 104 3.58 -12.43 -1.98
CA ALA A 104 3.45 -11.00 -2.20
C ALA A 104 1.99 -10.60 -2.45
N MET A 105 1.54 -9.53 -1.81
CA MET A 105 0.15 -9.08 -1.84
C MET A 105 -0.13 -8.19 -3.05
N HIS A 106 -1.14 -8.51 -3.82
CA HIS A 106 -1.65 -7.62 -4.86
C HIS A 106 -2.39 -6.43 -4.22
N ALA A 107 -2.12 -5.23 -4.69
CA ALA A 107 -2.68 -4.00 -4.13
C ALA A 107 -3.02 -2.96 -5.22
N HIS A 108 -3.53 -3.42 -6.39
CA HIS A 108 -3.95 -2.51 -7.44
C HIS A 108 -4.91 -1.46 -6.91
N GLY A 109 -4.54 -0.17 -7.02
CA GLY A 109 -5.34 0.95 -6.58
C GLY A 109 -5.83 0.88 -5.13
N ALA A 110 -5.11 0.17 -4.25
CA ALA A 110 -5.57 -0.12 -2.88
C ALA A 110 -5.98 1.14 -2.12
N PHE A 111 -5.21 2.21 -2.24
CA PHE A 111 -5.47 3.52 -1.62
C PHE A 111 -5.72 4.61 -2.67
N SER A 112 -5.86 4.26 -3.94
CA SER A 112 -6.03 5.22 -5.04
C SER A 112 -7.20 6.16 -4.77
N ARG A 113 -6.95 7.47 -4.96
CA ARG A 113 -7.93 8.55 -4.77
C ARG A 113 -8.49 8.68 -3.34
N CYS A 114 -7.74 8.27 -2.33
CA CYS A 114 -8.04 8.61 -0.93
C CYS A 114 -7.57 10.05 -0.68
N SER A 115 -8.36 11.03 -1.11
CA SER A 115 -7.96 12.45 -1.14
C SER A 115 -7.75 13.07 0.23
N ASP A 116 -8.39 12.54 1.27
CA ASP A 116 -8.33 13.06 2.65
C ASP A 116 -7.28 12.36 3.50
N LEU A 117 -6.73 11.22 3.01
CA LEU A 117 -5.74 10.43 3.71
C LEU A 117 -4.43 11.20 3.84
N LYS A 118 -4.01 11.47 5.09
CA LYS A 118 -2.73 12.13 5.42
C LYS A 118 -1.67 11.14 5.87
N PHE A 119 -2.08 10.13 6.65
CA PHE A 119 -1.15 9.20 7.29
C PHE A 119 -1.53 7.75 7.00
N LEU A 120 -0.56 6.99 6.48
CA LEU A 120 -0.70 5.54 6.32
C LEU A 120 0.38 4.86 7.14
N ASP A 121 -0.03 3.99 8.08
CA ASP A 121 0.89 3.20 8.89
C ASP A 121 0.91 1.74 8.43
N LEU A 122 2.05 1.35 7.86
CA LEU A 122 2.39 0.00 7.41
C LEU A 122 3.47 -0.64 8.29
N SER A 123 3.78 -0.08 9.47
CA SER A 123 4.87 -0.59 10.32
C SER A 123 4.64 -2.02 10.83
N GLU A 124 3.38 -2.44 10.94
CA GLU A 124 2.98 -3.81 11.27
C GLU A 124 2.46 -4.59 10.03
N PHE A 125 2.75 -4.10 8.84
CA PHE A 125 2.44 -4.75 7.57
C PHE A 125 3.60 -5.66 7.15
N ASN A 126 3.66 -6.85 7.75
CA ASN A 126 4.74 -7.80 7.53
C ASN A 126 4.56 -8.61 6.24
N THR A 127 4.47 -7.91 5.13
CA THR A 127 4.33 -8.51 3.80
C THR A 127 4.94 -7.62 2.73
N THR A 128 5.04 -8.14 1.52
CA THR A 128 5.55 -7.42 0.36
C THR A 128 4.43 -7.15 -0.63
N PHE A 129 4.57 -6.10 -1.42
CA PHE A 129 3.67 -5.89 -2.55
C PHE A 129 4.09 -6.75 -3.74
N GLY A 130 3.11 -7.40 -4.36
CA GLY A 130 3.24 -8.11 -5.62
C GLY A 130 2.96 -7.20 -6.83
N PRO A 131 2.62 -7.78 -8.00
CA PRO A 131 2.27 -7.01 -9.18
C PRO A 131 1.12 -6.05 -8.89
N SER A 132 1.41 -4.77 -8.83
CA SER A 132 0.43 -3.73 -8.49
C SER A 132 0.68 -2.46 -9.29
N THR A 133 -0.39 -1.71 -9.60
CA THR A 133 -0.33 -0.38 -10.18
C THR A 133 -1.13 0.59 -9.33
N ASP A 134 -0.92 1.89 -9.52
CA ASP A 134 -1.72 2.98 -8.97
C ASP A 134 -2.05 2.87 -7.45
N VAL A 135 -1.15 2.26 -6.65
CA VAL A 135 -1.42 1.94 -5.23
C VAL A 135 -1.84 3.18 -4.44
N PHE A 136 -1.12 4.28 -4.59
CA PHE A 136 -1.36 5.57 -3.91
C PHE A 136 -1.77 6.69 -4.90
N TYR A 137 -2.17 6.34 -6.11
CA TYR A 137 -2.54 7.30 -7.15
C TYR A 137 -3.55 8.33 -6.64
N SER A 138 -3.26 9.63 -6.83
CA SER A 138 -4.14 10.74 -6.40
C SER A 138 -4.48 10.79 -4.91
N CYS A 139 -3.59 10.32 -4.04
CA CYS A 139 -3.67 10.59 -2.60
C CYS A 139 -3.14 12.01 -2.34
N THR A 140 -3.91 13.03 -2.70
CA THR A 140 -3.46 14.43 -2.76
C THR A 140 -3.14 15.06 -1.40
N SER A 141 -3.63 14.48 -0.31
CA SER A 141 -3.35 14.91 1.06
C SER A 141 -2.31 14.04 1.78
N LEU A 142 -1.82 12.95 1.15
CA LEU A 142 -0.90 12.02 1.78
C LEU A 142 0.42 12.70 2.11
N GLU A 143 0.78 12.71 3.39
CA GLU A 143 2.00 13.33 3.92
C GLU A 143 3.03 12.30 4.36
N GLU A 144 2.60 11.18 4.94
CA GLU A 144 3.49 10.17 5.51
C GLU A 144 3.01 8.75 5.26
N ILE A 145 3.94 7.88 4.86
CA ILE A 145 3.79 6.42 4.87
C ILE A 145 4.84 5.87 5.84
N ARG A 146 4.38 5.35 6.99
CA ARG A 146 5.24 4.66 7.97
C ARG A 146 5.45 3.21 7.58
N GLY A 147 6.60 2.68 7.94
CA GLY A 147 7.04 1.35 7.54
C GLY A 147 7.76 1.37 6.20
N GLU A 148 8.33 0.24 5.83
CA GLU A 148 9.08 0.10 4.59
C GLU A 148 8.24 -0.51 3.48
N ILE A 149 8.27 0.09 2.30
CA ILE A 149 7.63 -0.44 1.10
C ILE A 149 8.60 -1.41 0.42
N GLU A 150 8.17 -2.64 0.23
CA GLU A 150 8.86 -3.63 -0.59
C GLU A 150 7.94 -4.08 -1.73
N ASN A 151 8.41 -3.93 -2.98
CA ASN A 151 7.72 -4.46 -4.15
C ASN A 151 8.58 -5.58 -4.77
N THR A 152 7.99 -6.75 -4.93
CA THR A 152 8.68 -7.92 -5.49
C THR A 152 8.82 -7.88 -7.00
N THR A 153 8.20 -6.91 -7.67
CA THR A 153 8.18 -6.78 -9.13
C THR A 153 8.88 -5.52 -9.60
N THR A 154 9.01 -5.38 -10.90
CA THR A 154 9.54 -4.18 -11.56
C THR A 154 8.48 -3.11 -11.82
N ASN A 155 7.21 -3.38 -11.50
CA ASN A 155 6.10 -2.49 -11.84
C ASN A 155 5.82 -1.46 -10.74
N TRP A 156 6.11 -0.20 -11.02
CA TRP A 156 5.82 0.96 -10.17
C TRP A 156 4.87 1.97 -10.86
N THR A 157 4.11 1.51 -11.85
CA THR A 157 3.26 2.37 -12.66
C THR A 157 2.25 3.13 -11.81
N LEU A 158 2.30 4.46 -11.87
CA LEU A 158 1.41 5.41 -11.20
C LEU A 158 1.32 5.28 -9.66
N TRP A 159 2.27 4.58 -9.01
CA TRP A 159 2.17 4.36 -7.56
C TRP A 159 2.00 5.65 -6.77
N PHE A 160 2.78 6.70 -7.11
CA PHE A 160 2.82 7.97 -6.37
C PHE A 160 2.36 9.17 -7.22
N ALA A 161 1.69 8.93 -8.35
CA ALA A 161 1.21 10.03 -9.17
C ALA A 161 0.18 10.87 -8.40
N SER A 162 0.36 12.18 -8.41
CA SER A 162 -0.43 13.18 -7.68
C SER A 162 -0.38 13.10 -6.14
N CYS A 163 0.68 12.51 -5.56
CA CYS A 163 0.94 12.57 -4.12
C CYS A 163 1.71 13.86 -3.76
N VAL A 164 1.09 15.01 -4.03
CA VAL A 164 1.76 16.33 -4.02
C VAL A 164 2.18 16.83 -2.62
N LYS A 165 1.66 16.23 -1.56
CA LYS A 165 2.00 16.57 -0.18
C LYS A 165 2.93 15.57 0.50
N LEU A 166 3.31 14.48 -0.21
CA LEU A 166 4.13 13.43 0.37
C LEU A 166 5.51 13.96 0.79
N ARG A 167 5.85 13.74 2.07
CA ARG A 167 7.10 14.13 2.70
C ARG A 167 7.92 12.93 3.14
N GLU A 168 7.24 11.94 3.76
CA GLU A 168 7.89 10.80 4.37
C GLU A 168 7.43 9.48 3.73
N VAL A 169 8.39 8.79 3.15
CA VAL A 169 8.21 7.44 2.60
C VAL A 169 9.52 6.67 2.68
N ARG A 170 9.46 5.38 2.99
CA ARG A 170 10.64 4.52 3.08
C ARG A 170 10.50 3.29 2.21
N PHE A 171 11.60 2.89 1.62
CA PHE A 171 11.70 1.70 0.79
C PHE A 171 12.69 0.72 1.38
N LYS A 172 12.37 -0.55 1.33
CA LYS A 172 13.33 -1.58 1.67
C LYS A 172 14.51 -1.55 0.70
N ALA A 173 15.71 -1.73 1.22
CA ALA A 173 16.92 -1.73 0.41
C ALA A 173 16.82 -2.70 -0.78
N ASN A 174 17.24 -2.26 -1.95
CA ASN A 174 17.21 -3.04 -3.20
C ASN A 174 15.82 -3.54 -3.65
N SER A 175 14.74 -2.90 -3.22
CA SER A 175 13.37 -3.29 -3.60
C SER A 175 12.85 -2.60 -4.87
N ILE A 176 13.47 -1.50 -5.29
CA ILE A 176 13.11 -0.77 -6.50
C ILE A 176 13.89 -1.36 -7.68
N LYS A 177 13.24 -2.21 -8.47
CA LYS A 177 13.86 -3.05 -9.52
C LYS A 177 13.47 -2.67 -10.95
N GLY A 178 12.71 -1.59 -11.13
CA GLY A 178 12.22 -1.13 -12.44
C GLY A 178 12.03 0.38 -12.46
N ALA A 179 11.78 0.97 -13.60
CA ALA A 179 11.61 2.41 -13.75
C ALA A 179 10.69 2.98 -12.66
N PHE A 180 11.19 3.96 -11.92
CA PHE A 180 10.54 4.51 -10.75
C PHE A 180 10.32 6.01 -10.88
N THR A 181 9.09 6.46 -10.67
CA THR A 181 8.73 7.87 -10.70
C THR A 181 7.95 8.29 -9.45
N ILE A 182 8.39 9.39 -8.85
CA ILE A 182 7.75 10.11 -7.77
C ILE A 182 7.85 11.63 -8.04
N SER A 183 7.84 11.99 -9.32
CA SER A 183 8.10 13.33 -9.83
C SER A 183 7.03 14.36 -9.45
N GLN A 184 5.91 13.95 -8.88
CA GLN A 184 4.86 14.86 -8.41
C GLN A 184 4.88 15.10 -6.89
N SER A 185 5.95 14.68 -6.20
CA SER A 185 6.12 14.86 -4.75
C SER A 185 7.27 15.83 -4.46
N PRO A 186 7.02 17.16 -4.47
CA PRO A 186 8.06 18.18 -4.29
C PRO A 186 8.60 18.28 -2.87
N LEU A 187 7.89 17.72 -1.88
CA LEU A 187 8.12 17.97 -0.47
C LEU A 187 8.89 16.83 0.23
N LEU A 188 9.41 15.85 -0.52
CA LEU A 188 10.13 14.72 0.07
C LEU A 188 11.28 15.20 0.97
N SER A 189 11.37 14.60 2.17
CA SER A 189 12.46 14.83 3.12
C SER A 189 13.78 14.24 2.61
N ALA A 190 14.88 14.70 3.22
CA ALA A 190 16.21 14.16 2.91
C ALA A 190 16.29 12.64 3.22
N GLU A 191 15.65 12.22 4.30
CA GLU A 191 15.56 10.82 4.72
C GLU A 191 14.78 9.98 3.72
N SER A 192 13.69 10.50 3.18
CA SER A 192 12.90 9.82 2.14
C SER A 192 13.68 9.71 0.83
N VAL A 193 14.40 10.75 0.46
CA VAL A 193 15.28 10.74 -0.72
C VAL A 193 16.41 9.72 -0.56
N GLN A 194 17.06 9.69 0.61
CA GLN A 194 18.09 8.69 0.90
C GLN A 194 17.51 7.28 0.82
N SER A 195 16.33 7.07 1.40
CA SER A 195 15.65 5.77 1.35
C SER A 195 15.29 5.33 -0.08
N ILE A 196 14.96 6.26 -0.97
CA ILE A 196 14.79 5.96 -2.40
C ILE A 196 16.10 5.48 -3.00
N VAL A 197 17.21 6.20 -2.78
CA VAL A 197 18.54 5.84 -3.31
C VAL A 197 19.00 4.47 -2.80
N ASP A 198 18.81 4.19 -1.51
CA ASP A 198 19.11 2.89 -0.91
C ASP A 198 18.21 1.78 -1.46
N GLY A 199 16.95 2.13 -1.70
CA GLY A 199 15.92 1.25 -2.27
C GLY A 199 16.19 0.82 -3.71
N LEU A 200 16.95 1.59 -4.50
CA LEU A 200 17.31 1.23 -5.87
C LEU A 200 18.11 -0.08 -5.87
N ALA A 201 17.68 -1.07 -6.65
CA ALA A 201 18.42 -2.29 -6.84
C ALA A 201 19.69 -2.03 -7.68
N ASP A 202 20.74 -2.81 -7.44
CA ASP A 202 21.90 -2.81 -8.29
C ASP A 202 21.56 -3.51 -9.63
N MET A 203 21.58 -2.73 -10.70
CA MET A 203 21.29 -3.16 -12.05
C MET A 203 22.53 -3.25 -12.93
N THR A 204 23.72 -3.26 -12.32
CA THR A 204 25.02 -3.36 -13.03
C THR A 204 25.05 -4.60 -13.91
N GLY A 205 25.44 -4.42 -15.17
CA GLY A 205 25.48 -5.51 -16.17
C GLY A 205 24.10 -5.89 -16.75
N GLY A 206 23.03 -5.23 -16.33
CA GLY A 206 21.66 -5.44 -16.84
C GLY A 206 21.05 -4.20 -17.48
N THR A 207 19.73 -4.14 -17.50
CA THR A 207 18.98 -3.00 -18.03
C THR A 207 19.15 -1.80 -17.12
N SER A 208 19.52 -0.65 -17.69
CA SER A 208 19.46 0.64 -16.98
C SER A 208 18.02 1.10 -16.86
N TYR A 209 17.62 1.51 -15.67
CA TYR A 209 16.30 2.07 -15.41
C TYR A 209 16.36 3.56 -15.09
N LYS A 210 15.21 4.22 -15.27
CA LYS A 210 15.05 5.65 -15.01
C LYS A 210 14.51 5.88 -13.61
N LEU A 211 15.18 6.76 -12.86
CA LEU A 211 14.67 7.37 -11.63
C LEU A 211 14.17 8.78 -11.95
N ASP A 212 12.88 9.03 -11.75
CA ASP A 212 12.27 10.33 -12.00
C ASP A 212 11.72 10.95 -10.71
N LEU A 213 12.41 11.99 -10.23
CA LEU A 213 12.10 12.77 -9.04
C LEU A 213 11.56 14.14 -9.43
N HIS A 214 10.86 14.83 -8.53
CA HIS A 214 10.49 16.24 -8.72
C HIS A 214 11.75 17.12 -8.86
N ALA A 215 11.67 18.18 -9.65
CA ALA A 215 12.82 19.08 -9.90
C ALA A 215 13.43 19.64 -8.60
N ASP A 216 12.59 20.06 -7.64
CA ASP A 216 13.05 20.58 -6.35
C ASP A 216 13.76 19.52 -5.48
N VAL A 217 13.42 18.25 -5.67
CA VAL A 217 14.08 17.12 -5.01
C VAL A 217 15.40 16.81 -5.69
N LYS A 218 15.42 16.75 -7.02
CA LYS A 218 16.65 16.56 -7.81
C LYS A 218 17.73 17.61 -7.47
N ALA A 219 17.31 18.86 -7.33
CA ALA A 219 18.22 19.97 -7.00
C ALA A 219 18.90 19.84 -5.62
N LYS A 220 18.39 19.00 -4.75
CA LYS A 220 18.91 18.74 -3.40
C LYS A 220 19.73 17.47 -3.28
N LEU A 221 19.85 16.66 -4.35
CA LEU A 221 20.67 15.46 -4.33
C LEU A 221 22.14 15.79 -4.09
N THR A 222 22.76 15.04 -3.20
CA THR A 222 24.20 15.13 -2.95
C THR A 222 25.00 14.46 -4.06
N GLU A 223 26.29 14.83 -4.18
CA GLU A 223 27.21 14.17 -5.13
C GLU A 223 27.31 12.68 -4.84
N GLU A 224 27.30 12.27 -3.56
CA GLU A 224 27.34 10.87 -3.15
C GLU A 224 26.10 10.10 -3.60
N GLN A 225 24.90 10.71 -3.45
CA GLN A 225 23.65 10.13 -3.91
C GLN A 225 23.65 9.96 -5.45
N LEU A 226 24.09 10.98 -6.18
CA LEU A 226 24.20 10.91 -7.64
C LEU A 226 25.19 9.83 -8.08
N ALA A 227 26.35 9.71 -7.41
CA ALA A 227 27.33 8.66 -7.67
C ALA A 227 26.76 7.27 -7.39
N THR A 228 26.01 7.11 -6.30
CA THR A 228 25.36 5.85 -5.94
C THR A 228 24.30 5.44 -6.97
N ILE A 229 23.46 6.39 -7.42
CA ILE A 229 22.45 6.15 -8.47
C ILE A 229 23.13 5.67 -9.76
N ALA A 230 24.20 6.36 -10.19
CA ALA A 230 24.94 5.99 -11.39
C ALA A 230 25.65 4.64 -11.24
N ALA A 231 26.28 4.37 -10.08
CA ALA A 231 26.97 3.10 -9.81
C ALA A 231 26.03 1.90 -9.84
N LYS A 232 24.76 2.08 -9.44
CA LYS A 232 23.72 1.06 -9.53
C LYS A 232 23.09 0.93 -10.93
N ASN A 233 23.66 1.57 -11.96
CA ASN A 233 23.19 1.59 -13.34
C ASN A 233 21.80 2.23 -13.54
N TRP A 234 21.52 3.32 -12.80
CA TRP A 234 20.31 4.12 -12.96
C TRP A 234 20.60 5.44 -13.64
N THR A 235 19.62 5.95 -14.38
CA THR A 235 19.68 7.28 -15.01
C THR A 235 18.64 8.21 -14.40
N MET A 236 19.00 9.49 -14.29
CA MET A 236 18.04 10.52 -13.84
C MET A 236 17.06 10.86 -14.96
N GLY A 237 15.78 11.02 -14.59
CA GLY A 237 14.73 11.43 -15.49
C GLY A 237 14.56 12.94 -15.65
#